data_0dca93aad81a145d45d80f6f5d1f9bb9
#
_entry.id   0dca93aad81a145d45d80f6f5d1f9bb9
#
_cell.length_a   1.000
_cell.length_b   1.000
_cell.length_c   1.000
_cell.angle_alpha   90.00
_cell.angle_beta   90.00
_cell.angle_gamma   90.00
#
_symmetry.space_group_name_H-M   'P 1'
#
loop_
_entity.id
_entity.type
_entity.pdbx_description
1 polymer ?
#
loop_
_entity_poly.entity_id
_entity_poly.type
_entity_poly.pdbx_seq_one_letter_code
_entity_poly.pdbx_strand_id
1 'polypeptide(L)'
;MTPLPRRSPAVSRLAVALSLCALGVLAGGCATVAPAGTAPVAANPVDPWENFNRKVYAFNEALDEALLKPVAEAYRDVVPQLVRTGVDNFFGNVYDAWSAVNQLLQGKLEDGLTMGTRVAANTLFGLGGLLDPATEMRLTRRSEDFGQTLGRWGVPNGPFLMLPLFGPSTIRDATGLWVDRQVSPAQLSDSETKRWVIGGMEVVNVRTKLLQTLRLLDDVALDKYAFVRDAYLARRRDAVFDGAPPFEDLGDDWEDEPPAAAPAPPAAASAPQTPR
;
A
#
# COMPACT_ATOMS: atom_id res chain seq x y z
N MET A 1 23.81 -31.70 27.02
CA MET A 1 22.45 -31.89 26.49
C MET A 1 21.49 -31.11 27.36
N THR A 2 21.14 -29.88 26.93
CA THR A 2 20.17 -29.02 27.62
C THR A 2 18.78 -29.37 27.10
N PRO A 3 17.77 -29.60 27.96
CA PRO A 3 16.41 -29.93 27.53
C PRO A 3 15.73 -28.68 26.93
N LEU A 4 15.07 -28.87 25.77
CA LEU A 4 14.26 -27.85 25.11
C LEU A 4 13.11 -27.42 26.02
N PRO A 5 12.75 -26.11 26.06
CA PRO A 5 11.66 -25.62 26.88
C PRO A 5 10.33 -26.17 26.36
N ARG A 6 9.58 -26.85 27.25
CA ARG A 6 8.21 -27.32 26.98
C ARG A 6 7.29 -26.12 26.82
N ARG A 7 6.74 -25.93 25.63
CA ARG A 7 5.69 -24.92 25.38
C ARG A 7 4.48 -25.23 26.25
N SER A 8 3.95 -24.22 26.96
CA SER A 8 2.79 -24.38 27.82
C SER A 8 1.55 -24.74 27.00
N PRO A 9 0.70 -25.68 27.47
CA PRO A 9 -0.47 -26.16 26.73
C PRO A 9 -1.55 -25.07 26.52
N ALA A 10 -1.48 -23.95 27.25
CA ALA A 10 -2.39 -22.83 27.09
C ALA A 10 -2.13 -22.04 25.77
N VAL A 11 -0.87 -21.86 25.39
CA VAL A 11 -0.50 -21.13 24.15
C VAL A 11 -0.89 -21.92 22.91
N SER A 12 -0.77 -23.25 22.94
CA SER A 12 -1.19 -24.09 21.83
C SER A 12 -2.71 -24.13 21.65
N ARG A 13 -3.48 -24.07 22.73
CA ARG A 13 -4.95 -24.04 22.68
C ARG A 13 -5.48 -22.69 22.12
N LEU A 14 -4.84 -21.58 22.48
CA LEU A 14 -5.19 -20.26 21.95
C LEU A 14 -4.89 -20.15 20.45
N ALA A 15 -3.75 -20.68 20.00
CA ALA A 15 -3.38 -20.70 18.59
C ALA A 15 -4.33 -21.58 17.75
N VAL A 16 -4.74 -22.73 18.26
CA VAL A 16 -5.71 -23.60 17.60
C VAL A 16 -7.10 -22.96 17.55
N ALA A 17 -7.54 -22.29 18.60
CA ALA A 17 -8.83 -21.58 18.62
C ALA A 17 -8.86 -20.41 17.64
N LEU A 18 -7.78 -19.63 17.54
CA LEU A 18 -7.65 -18.55 16.55
C LEU A 18 -7.61 -19.08 15.11
N SER A 19 -6.93 -20.20 14.86
CA SER A 19 -6.90 -20.84 13.54
C SER A 19 -8.26 -21.40 13.15
N LEU A 20 -9.04 -21.97 14.07
CA LEU A 20 -10.39 -22.46 13.81
C LEU A 20 -11.39 -21.32 13.60
N CYS A 21 -11.28 -20.21 14.30
CA CYS A 21 -12.07 -19.00 14.03
C CYS A 21 -11.76 -18.40 12.64
N ALA A 22 -10.49 -18.36 12.23
CA ALA A 22 -10.10 -17.90 10.91
C ALA A 22 -10.63 -18.79 9.79
N LEU A 23 -10.61 -20.12 9.98
CA LEU A 23 -11.23 -21.07 9.02
C LEU A 23 -12.75 -20.95 8.96
N GLY A 24 -13.42 -20.68 10.07
CA GLY A 24 -14.89 -20.50 10.13
C GLY A 24 -15.36 -19.25 9.39
N VAL A 25 -14.59 -18.18 9.39
CA VAL A 25 -14.88 -16.94 8.64
C VAL A 25 -14.71 -17.15 7.13
N LEU A 26 -13.79 -18.01 6.71
CA LEU A 26 -13.57 -18.35 5.30
C LEU A 26 -14.64 -19.29 4.71
N ALA A 27 -15.30 -20.12 5.56
CA ALA A 27 -16.33 -21.04 5.12
C ALA A 27 -17.75 -20.41 5.08
N GLY A 28 -17.95 -19.25 5.71
CA GLY A 28 -19.21 -18.50 5.72
C GLY A 28 -19.43 -17.65 4.47
N GLY A 29 -19.15 -18.16 3.27
CA GLY A 29 -19.54 -17.55 2.01
C GLY A 29 -21.06 -17.52 1.91
N CYS A 30 -21.73 -16.50 2.47
CA CYS A 30 -23.12 -16.20 2.20
C CYS A 30 -23.26 -15.93 0.70
N ALA A 31 -23.86 -16.88 -0.02
CA ALA A 31 -24.44 -16.64 -1.32
C ALA A 31 -25.55 -15.59 -1.12
N THR A 32 -25.22 -14.31 -1.26
CA THR A 32 -26.21 -13.26 -1.40
C THR A 32 -26.88 -13.46 -2.75
N VAL A 33 -28.10 -13.99 -2.75
CA VAL A 33 -28.98 -13.99 -3.92
C VAL A 33 -29.16 -12.52 -4.31
N ALA A 34 -28.51 -12.12 -5.39
CA ALA A 34 -28.72 -10.78 -5.96
C ALA A 34 -30.19 -10.68 -6.39
N PRO A 35 -30.89 -9.57 -6.13
CA PRO A 35 -32.23 -9.36 -6.62
C PRO A 35 -32.21 -9.45 -8.15
N ALA A 36 -33.12 -10.29 -8.71
CA ALA A 36 -33.26 -10.45 -10.13
C ALA A 36 -33.61 -9.09 -10.77
N GLY A 37 -32.70 -8.54 -11.57
CA GLY A 37 -32.94 -7.30 -12.30
C GLY A 37 -31.76 -6.34 -12.44
N THR A 38 -30.70 -6.48 -11.67
CA THR A 38 -29.47 -5.71 -11.89
C THR A 38 -28.54 -6.50 -12.79
N ALA A 39 -28.27 -5.96 -13.98
CA ALA A 39 -27.18 -6.47 -14.82
C ALA A 39 -25.91 -6.56 -13.97
N PRO A 40 -25.12 -7.65 -14.08
CA PRO A 40 -23.86 -7.74 -13.36
C PRO A 40 -23.03 -6.51 -13.73
N VAL A 41 -22.73 -5.66 -12.75
CA VAL A 41 -21.71 -4.61 -12.93
C VAL A 41 -20.47 -5.36 -13.37
N ALA A 42 -19.94 -5.05 -14.55
CA ALA A 42 -18.77 -5.70 -15.08
C ALA A 42 -17.68 -5.66 -14.01
N ALA A 43 -17.20 -6.83 -13.61
CA ALA A 43 -16.18 -6.91 -12.56
C ALA A 43 -14.98 -6.10 -13.01
N ASN A 44 -14.54 -5.16 -12.18
CA ASN A 44 -13.36 -4.36 -12.47
C ASN A 44 -12.14 -5.31 -12.58
N PRO A 45 -11.50 -5.45 -13.74
CA PRO A 45 -10.43 -6.43 -13.94
C PRO A 45 -9.22 -6.14 -13.02
N VAL A 46 -9.05 -4.91 -12.59
CA VAL A 46 -7.98 -4.49 -11.67
C VAL A 46 -8.28 -4.86 -10.23
N ASP A 47 -9.57 -4.88 -9.86
CA ASP A 47 -10.03 -5.14 -8.49
C ASP A 47 -11.21 -6.15 -8.49
N PRO A 48 -10.95 -7.41 -8.86
CA PRO A 48 -11.99 -8.43 -8.91
C PRO A 48 -12.56 -8.81 -7.53
N TRP A 49 -11.86 -8.45 -6.47
CA TRP A 49 -12.24 -8.70 -5.07
C TRP A 49 -12.70 -7.44 -4.34
N GLU A 50 -13.23 -6.44 -5.04
CA GLU A 50 -13.59 -5.14 -4.48
C GLU A 50 -14.45 -5.25 -3.20
N ASN A 51 -15.47 -6.13 -3.19
CA ASN A 51 -16.32 -6.32 -2.01
C ASN A 51 -15.55 -6.84 -0.78
N PHE A 52 -14.57 -7.69 -0.97
CA PHE A 52 -13.69 -8.17 0.08
C PHE A 52 -12.72 -7.04 0.51
N ASN A 53 -12.07 -6.42 -0.45
CA ASN A 53 -11.10 -5.36 -0.23
C ASN A 53 -11.71 -4.16 0.52
N ARG A 54 -12.95 -3.76 0.21
CA ARG A 54 -13.68 -2.71 0.93
C ARG A 54 -13.95 -3.07 2.40
N LYS A 55 -14.25 -4.34 2.70
CA LYS A 55 -14.43 -4.78 4.09
C LYS A 55 -13.13 -4.74 4.88
N VAL A 56 -12.03 -5.16 4.25
CA VAL A 56 -10.69 -5.09 4.87
C VAL A 56 -10.27 -3.63 5.05
N TYR A 57 -10.57 -2.76 4.09
CA TYR A 57 -10.33 -1.32 4.20
C TYR A 57 -11.08 -0.73 5.40
N ALA A 58 -12.39 -1.01 5.51
CA ALA A 58 -13.19 -0.55 6.64
C ALA A 58 -12.68 -1.06 7.99
N PHE A 59 -12.21 -2.32 8.05
CA PHE A 59 -11.54 -2.86 9.23
C PHE A 59 -10.26 -2.09 9.58
N ASN A 60 -9.42 -1.82 8.57
CA ASN A 60 -8.18 -1.06 8.77
C ASN A 60 -8.47 0.37 9.23
N GLU A 61 -9.48 1.04 8.66
CA GLU A 61 -9.91 2.36 9.08
C GLU A 61 -10.41 2.38 10.53
N ALA A 62 -11.28 1.44 10.90
CA ALA A 62 -11.79 1.33 12.27
C ALA A 62 -10.65 1.10 13.28
N LEU A 63 -9.67 0.28 12.94
CA LEU A 63 -8.50 0.04 13.79
C LEU A 63 -7.60 1.28 13.88
N ASP A 64 -7.42 1.99 12.77
CA ASP A 64 -6.67 3.24 12.74
C ASP A 64 -7.30 4.30 13.64
N GLU A 65 -8.59 4.53 13.49
CA GLU A 65 -9.32 5.52 14.30
C GLU A 65 -9.35 5.16 15.79
N ALA A 66 -9.53 3.86 16.11
CA ALA A 66 -9.64 3.41 17.49
C ALA A 66 -8.29 3.35 18.22
N LEU A 67 -7.20 3.05 17.51
CA LEU A 67 -5.91 2.76 18.13
C LEU A 67 -4.74 3.54 17.53
N LEU A 68 -4.48 3.43 16.22
CA LEU A 68 -3.24 3.95 15.63
C LEU A 68 -3.20 5.48 15.61
N LYS A 69 -4.29 6.12 15.25
CA LYS A 69 -4.40 7.58 15.19
C LYS A 69 -4.20 8.24 16.57
N PRO A 70 -4.92 7.85 17.65
CA PRO A 70 -4.71 8.43 18.96
C PRO A 70 -3.30 8.19 19.50
N VAL A 71 -2.71 7.01 19.27
CA VAL A 71 -1.33 6.71 19.67
C VAL A 71 -0.33 7.57 18.87
N ALA A 72 -0.52 7.73 17.56
CA ALA A 72 0.33 8.57 16.71
C ALA A 72 0.23 10.05 17.09
N GLU A 73 -0.95 10.55 17.44
CA GLU A 73 -1.15 11.91 17.93
C GLU A 73 -0.43 12.11 19.28
N ALA A 74 -0.59 11.20 20.23
CA ALA A 74 0.12 11.25 21.50
C ALA A 74 1.66 11.20 21.32
N TYR A 75 2.16 10.33 20.44
CA TYR A 75 3.57 10.26 20.10
C TYR A 75 4.08 11.58 19.51
N ARG A 76 3.32 12.19 18.60
CA ARG A 76 3.66 13.50 18.02
C ARG A 76 3.73 14.60 19.08
N ASP A 77 2.79 14.60 20.00
CA ASP A 77 2.62 15.69 20.97
C ASP A 77 3.60 15.58 22.15
N VAL A 78 3.98 14.36 22.52
CA VAL A 78 4.88 14.09 23.67
C VAL A 78 6.35 14.02 23.23
N VAL A 79 6.65 13.42 22.05
CA VAL A 79 8.03 13.21 21.61
C VAL A 79 8.52 14.39 20.78
N PRO A 80 9.63 15.07 21.19
CA PRO A 80 10.19 16.19 20.44
C PRO A 80 10.51 15.82 18.98
N GLN A 81 10.33 16.78 18.07
CA GLN A 81 10.54 16.55 16.64
C GLN A 81 11.92 15.98 16.31
N LEU A 82 12.97 16.47 16.97
CA LEU A 82 14.33 15.99 16.75
C LEU A 82 14.47 14.49 17.02
N VAL A 83 13.84 14.00 18.09
CA VAL A 83 13.85 12.56 18.45
C VAL A 83 13.07 11.76 17.40
N ARG A 84 11.91 12.23 16.99
CA ARG A 84 11.10 11.59 15.93
C ARG A 84 11.84 11.52 14.60
N THR A 85 12.55 12.60 14.25
CA THR A 85 13.42 12.63 13.07
C THR A 85 14.55 11.59 13.18
N GLY A 86 15.19 11.48 14.35
CA GLY A 86 16.21 10.45 14.58
C GLY A 86 15.68 9.03 14.44
N VAL A 87 14.48 8.77 14.99
CA VAL A 87 13.79 7.46 14.82
C VAL A 87 13.51 7.19 13.35
N ASP A 88 13.00 8.18 12.61
CA ASP A 88 12.71 8.04 11.18
C ASP A 88 13.97 7.77 10.35
N ASN A 89 15.04 8.50 10.63
CA ASN A 89 16.33 8.32 9.98
C ASN A 89 16.89 6.91 10.24
N PHE A 90 16.79 6.43 11.48
CA PHE A 90 17.26 5.09 11.84
C PHE A 90 16.53 3.99 11.05
N PHE A 91 15.20 3.99 11.05
CA PHE A 91 14.41 3.05 10.25
C PHE A 91 14.71 3.22 8.76
N GLY A 92 14.76 4.46 8.31
CA GLY A 92 15.11 4.79 6.93
C GLY A 92 16.47 4.24 6.50
N ASN A 93 17.50 4.36 7.35
CA ASN A 93 18.85 3.87 7.05
C ASN A 93 18.89 2.34 6.91
N VAL A 94 18.13 1.62 7.73
CA VAL A 94 18.02 0.15 7.60
C VAL A 94 17.31 -0.23 6.29
N TYR A 95 16.24 0.45 5.94
CA TYR A 95 15.55 0.22 4.66
C TYR A 95 16.38 0.66 3.46
N ASP A 96 17.20 1.71 3.59
CA ASP A 96 18.13 2.12 2.54
C ASP A 96 19.16 1.03 2.22
N ALA A 97 19.61 0.24 3.22
CA ALA A 97 20.47 -0.91 2.99
C ALA A 97 19.78 -1.99 2.14
N TRP A 98 18.50 -2.30 2.43
CA TRP A 98 17.73 -3.22 1.64
C TRP A 98 17.40 -2.67 0.25
N SER A 99 17.14 -1.37 0.16
CA SER A 99 16.95 -0.66 -1.10
C SER A 99 18.18 -0.75 -2.00
N ALA A 100 19.39 -0.60 -1.44
CA ALA A 100 20.65 -0.79 -2.19
C ALA A 100 20.74 -2.21 -2.78
N VAL A 101 20.35 -3.24 -2.03
CA VAL A 101 20.30 -4.61 -2.53
C VAL A 101 19.30 -4.75 -3.68
N ASN A 102 18.10 -4.20 -3.54
CA ASN A 102 17.08 -4.24 -4.60
C ASN A 102 17.53 -3.49 -5.86
N GLN A 103 18.21 -2.34 -5.73
CA GLN A 103 18.82 -1.62 -6.86
C GLN A 103 19.80 -2.53 -7.63
N LEU A 104 20.69 -3.24 -6.91
CA LEU A 104 21.63 -4.17 -7.53
C LEU A 104 20.93 -5.34 -8.20
N LEU A 105 19.89 -5.91 -7.59
CA LEU A 105 19.06 -6.98 -8.17
C LEU A 105 18.33 -6.54 -9.44
N GLN A 106 18.03 -5.25 -9.56
CA GLN A 106 17.43 -4.63 -10.75
C GLN A 106 18.46 -4.24 -11.82
N GLY A 107 19.76 -4.41 -11.55
CA GLY A 107 20.85 -4.03 -12.44
C GLY A 107 21.21 -2.53 -12.40
N LYS A 108 20.70 -1.77 -11.44
CA LYS A 108 20.93 -0.33 -11.23
C LYS A 108 22.17 -0.11 -10.38
N LEU A 109 23.37 -0.36 -10.92
CA LEU A 109 24.62 -0.34 -10.16
C LEU A 109 24.93 1.02 -9.55
N GLU A 110 24.75 2.10 -10.28
CA GLU A 110 25.00 3.47 -9.81
C GLU A 110 24.10 3.83 -8.63
N ASP A 111 22.81 3.56 -8.75
CA ASP A 111 21.83 3.81 -7.71
C ASP A 111 22.08 2.94 -6.47
N GLY A 112 22.41 1.65 -6.69
CA GLY A 112 22.76 0.72 -5.62
C GLY A 112 24.01 1.16 -4.85
N LEU A 113 25.05 1.61 -5.55
CA LEU A 113 26.27 2.15 -4.93
C LEU A 113 25.97 3.47 -4.21
N THR A 114 25.16 4.33 -4.77
CA THR A 114 24.74 5.59 -4.14
C THR A 114 23.99 5.30 -2.83
N MET A 115 23.03 4.37 -2.85
CA MET A 115 22.30 3.96 -1.64
C MET A 115 23.22 3.31 -0.61
N GLY A 116 24.14 2.44 -1.05
CA GLY A 116 25.17 1.85 -0.16
C GLY A 116 26.06 2.92 0.48
N THR A 117 26.46 3.94 -0.27
CA THR A 117 27.24 5.07 0.23
C THR A 117 26.44 5.91 1.25
N ARG A 118 25.12 6.12 1.00
CA ARG A 118 24.21 6.77 1.97
C ARG A 118 24.20 6.02 3.30
N VAL A 119 24.00 4.70 3.24
CA VAL A 119 23.99 3.84 4.44
C VAL A 119 25.29 3.92 5.19
N ALA A 120 26.43 3.86 4.49
CA ALA A 120 27.74 4.00 5.10
C ALA A 120 27.94 5.39 5.75
N ALA A 121 27.60 6.47 5.05
CA ALA A 121 27.72 7.82 5.57
C ALA A 121 26.82 8.02 6.82
N ASN A 122 25.56 7.60 6.75
CA ASN A 122 24.63 7.76 7.86
C ASN A 122 24.98 6.86 9.05
N THR A 123 25.55 5.69 8.81
CA THR A 123 25.99 4.81 9.90
C THR A 123 27.28 5.33 10.57
N LEU A 124 28.28 5.74 9.78
CA LEU A 124 29.57 6.15 10.30
C LEU A 124 29.56 7.56 10.88
N PHE A 125 28.92 8.51 10.19
CA PHE A 125 28.91 9.92 10.57
C PHE A 125 27.57 10.37 11.17
N GLY A 126 26.52 9.56 11.03
CA GLY A 126 25.17 9.84 11.51
C GLY A 126 24.76 9.10 12.78
N LEU A 127 25.72 8.71 13.64
CA LEU A 127 25.45 8.01 14.91
C LEU A 127 24.63 6.74 14.74
N GLY A 128 25.05 5.87 13.80
CA GLY A 128 24.32 4.62 13.51
C GLY A 128 23.01 4.83 12.71
N GLY A 129 22.90 5.93 12.01
CA GLY A 129 21.72 6.24 11.19
C GLY A 129 20.66 7.14 11.87
N LEU A 130 20.93 7.65 13.08
CA LEU A 130 20.04 8.64 13.74
C LEU A 130 20.07 10.02 13.06
N LEU A 131 21.16 10.34 12.40
CA LEU A 131 21.31 11.55 11.59
C LEU A 131 21.43 11.14 10.12
N ASP A 132 21.14 12.07 9.19
CA ASP A 132 21.24 11.85 7.74
C ASP A 132 22.24 12.82 7.08
N PRO A 133 23.57 12.70 7.37
CA PRO A 133 24.59 13.47 6.68
C PRO A 133 24.66 13.15 5.17
N ALA A 134 24.18 12.00 4.73
CA ALA A 134 24.16 11.65 3.31
C ALA A 134 23.28 12.60 2.47
N THR A 135 22.19 13.12 3.03
CA THR A 135 21.37 14.14 2.38
C THR A 135 22.12 15.46 2.24
N GLU A 136 22.89 15.88 3.24
CA GLU A 136 23.76 17.06 3.18
C GLU A 136 24.88 16.88 2.13
N MET A 137 25.35 15.65 1.95
CA MET A 137 26.31 15.28 0.89
C MET A 137 25.67 15.21 -0.50
N ARG A 138 24.37 15.53 -0.65
CA ARG A 138 23.59 15.49 -1.90
C ARG A 138 23.51 14.09 -2.52
N LEU A 139 23.60 13.04 -1.72
CA LEU A 139 23.35 11.68 -2.17
C LEU A 139 21.84 11.46 -2.23
N THR A 140 21.30 11.35 -3.43
CA THR A 140 19.85 11.20 -3.63
C THR A 140 19.35 9.87 -3.07
N ARG A 141 18.28 9.93 -2.27
CA ARG A 141 17.60 8.73 -1.76
C ARG A 141 16.65 8.19 -2.82
N ARG A 142 16.82 6.93 -3.19
CA ARG A 142 15.95 6.19 -4.11
C ARG A 142 15.54 4.89 -3.45
N SER A 143 14.30 4.86 -2.95
CA SER A 143 13.80 3.70 -2.18
C SER A 143 13.25 2.65 -3.11
N GLU A 144 13.77 1.43 -2.99
CA GLU A 144 13.34 0.25 -3.71
C GLU A 144 12.93 -0.85 -2.74
N ASP A 145 11.97 -1.66 -3.16
CA ASP A 145 11.49 -2.84 -2.44
C ASP A 145 11.48 -4.07 -3.36
N PHE A 146 11.29 -5.24 -2.80
CA PHE A 146 11.33 -6.49 -3.57
C PHE A 146 10.13 -6.62 -4.53
N GLY A 147 8.99 -5.99 -4.23
CA GLY A 147 7.85 -5.93 -5.16
C GLY A 147 8.19 -5.15 -6.43
N GLN A 148 8.96 -4.04 -6.32
CA GLN A 148 9.49 -3.30 -7.47
C GLN A 148 10.50 -4.16 -8.25
N THR A 149 11.38 -4.87 -7.55
CA THR A 149 12.35 -5.80 -8.17
C THR A 149 11.64 -6.87 -8.98
N LEU A 150 10.59 -7.50 -8.44
CA LEU A 150 9.76 -8.44 -9.19
C LEU A 150 9.11 -7.79 -10.42
N GLY A 151 8.60 -6.56 -10.29
CA GLY A 151 8.04 -5.81 -11.40
C GLY A 151 9.07 -5.53 -12.50
N ARG A 152 10.29 -5.14 -12.12
CA ARG A 152 11.40 -4.92 -13.04
C ARG A 152 11.81 -6.20 -13.78
N TRP A 153 11.69 -7.35 -13.13
CA TRP A 153 11.92 -8.67 -13.75
C TRP A 153 10.75 -9.15 -14.62
N GLY A 154 9.68 -8.34 -14.78
CA GLY A 154 8.56 -8.63 -15.65
C GLY A 154 7.40 -9.37 -14.97
N VAL A 155 7.40 -9.52 -13.65
CA VAL A 155 6.26 -10.09 -12.93
C VAL A 155 5.11 -9.07 -12.93
N PRO A 156 3.92 -9.41 -13.46
CA PRO A 156 2.78 -8.49 -13.49
C PRO A 156 2.27 -8.20 -12.08
N ASN A 157 1.61 -7.05 -11.90
CA ASN A 157 1.01 -6.66 -10.62
C ASN A 157 0.05 -7.72 -10.08
N GLY A 158 -0.70 -8.36 -10.97
CA GLY A 158 -1.87 -9.14 -10.61
C GLY A 158 -3.00 -8.26 -10.03
N PRO A 159 -4.09 -8.87 -9.55
CA PRO A 159 -5.21 -8.17 -8.93
C PRO A 159 -4.81 -7.33 -7.72
N PHE A 160 -5.55 -6.23 -7.51
CA PHE A 160 -5.45 -5.43 -6.30
C PHE A 160 -5.91 -6.22 -5.06
N LEU A 161 -5.22 -6.03 -3.96
CA LEU A 161 -5.52 -6.69 -2.69
C LEU A 161 -5.34 -5.71 -1.53
N MET A 162 -6.38 -5.55 -0.72
CA MET A 162 -6.26 -4.81 0.54
C MET A 162 -5.84 -5.77 1.65
N LEU A 163 -4.67 -5.54 2.22
CA LEU A 163 -4.12 -6.39 3.29
C LEU A 163 -4.57 -5.89 4.66
N PRO A 164 -5.03 -6.79 5.57
CA PRO A 164 -5.28 -6.41 6.95
C PRO A 164 -4.01 -5.84 7.59
N LEU A 165 -4.11 -4.69 8.23
CA LEU A 165 -3.03 -3.95 8.91
C LEU A 165 -1.96 -3.32 7.98
N PHE A 166 -1.74 -3.88 6.79
CA PHE A 166 -0.68 -3.42 5.87
C PHE A 166 -1.19 -2.49 4.78
N GLY A 167 -2.52 -2.41 4.58
CA GLY A 167 -3.12 -1.50 3.61
C GLY A 167 -3.10 -2.00 2.16
N PRO A 168 -3.09 -1.06 1.17
CA PRO A 168 -3.19 -1.40 -0.24
C PRO A 168 -1.97 -2.17 -0.74
N SER A 169 -2.22 -3.15 -1.61
CA SER A 169 -1.20 -4.02 -2.21
C SER A 169 -1.70 -4.60 -3.55
N THR A 170 -0.86 -5.38 -4.21
CA THR A 170 -1.22 -6.30 -5.29
C THR A 170 -0.72 -7.70 -4.92
N ILE A 171 -1.07 -8.72 -5.69
CA ILE A 171 -0.53 -10.08 -5.45
C ILE A 171 1.00 -10.09 -5.52
N ARG A 172 1.60 -9.42 -6.52
CA ARG A 172 3.04 -9.28 -6.63
C ARG A 172 3.65 -8.59 -5.42
N ASP A 173 3.08 -7.43 -5.06
CA ASP A 173 3.64 -6.58 -4.01
C ASP A 173 3.43 -7.19 -2.62
N ALA A 174 2.35 -7.94 -2.39
CA ALA A 174 2.16 -8.73 -1.17
C ALA A 174 3.23 -9.83 -1.01
N THR A 175 3.61 -10.46 -2.14
CA THR A 175 4.72 -11.43 -2.15
C THR A 175 6.04 -10.73 -1.86
N GLY A 176 6.29 -9.56 -2.46
CA GLY A 176 7.44 -8.71 -2.19
C GLY A 176 7.51 -8.29 -0.72
N LEU A 177 6.40 -7.82 -0.16
CA LEU A 177 6.28 -7.41 1.24
C LEU A 177 6.67 -8.53 2.21
N TRP A 178 6.31 -9.78 1.90
CA TRP A 178 6.71 -10.91 2.73
C TRP A 178 8.24 -11.06 2.79
N VAL A 179 8.95 -10.86 1.67
CA VAL A 179 10.42 -10.89 1.61
C VAL A 179 11.00 -9.67 2.35
N ASP A 180 10.49 -8.47 2.08
CA ASP A 180 10.94 -7.22 2.70
C ASP A 180 10.83 -7.28 4.23
N ARG A 181 9.80 -7.96 4.75
CA ARG A 181 9.62 -8.17 6.19
C ARG A 181 10.70 -9.01 6.83
N GLN A 182 11.38 -9.90 6.10
CA GLN A 182 12.48 -10.71 6.66
C GLN A 182 13.72 -9.86 6.97
N VAL A 183 13.87 -8.71 6.31
CA VAL A 183 14.98 -7.76 6.49
C VAL A 183 14.57 -6.50 7.24
N SER A 184 13.36 -6.47 7.81
CA SER A 184 12.89 -5.33 8.60
C SER A 184 13.71 -5.17 9.89
N PRO A 185 13.85 -3.94 10.42
CA PRO A 185 14.57 -3.67 11.66
C PRO A 185 14.11 -4.52 12.84
N ALA A 186 12.82 -4.85 12.91
CA ALA A 186 12.26 -5.71 13.93
C ALA A 186 12.86 -7.12 13.92
N GLN A 187 13.20 -7.67 12.75
CA GLN A 187 13.78 -9.01 12.61
C GLN A 187 15.26 -9.08 12.99
N LEU A 188 15.95 -7.95 13.08
CA LEU A 188 17.34 -7.90 13.53
C LEU A 188 17.51 -8.21 15.03
N SER A 189 16.40 -8.34 15.77
CA SER A 189 16.43 -8.65 17.20
C SER A 189 16.15 -10.14 17.46
N ASP A 190 16.93 -10.73 18.37
CA ASP A 190 16.74 -12.12 18.83
C ASP A 190 15.58 -12.26 19.83
N SER A 191 15.12 -11.17 20.43
CA SER A 191 14.04 -11.15 21.41
C SER A 191 12.68 -10.90 20.77
N GLU A 192 11.72 -11.77 20.99
CA GLU A 192 10.34 -11.61 20.51
C GLU A 192 9.70 -10.31 21.03
N THR A 193 9.88 -9.98 22.31
CA THR A 193 9.39 -8.72 22.88
C THR A 193 9.98 -7.50 22.19
N LYS A 194 11.29 -7.51 21.91
CA LYS A 194 11.93 -6.40 21.20
C LYS A 194 11.43 -6.27 19.76
N ARG A 195 11.14 -7.37 19.07
CA ARG A 195 10.54 -7.36 17.72
C ARG A 195 9.20 -6.64 17.73
N TRP A 196 8.34 -6.94 18.69
CA TRP A 196 7.04 -6.28 18.82
C TRP A 196 7.18 -4.78 19.14
N VAL A 197 8.10 -4.42 20.04
CA VAL A 197 8.35 -3.01 20.38
C VAL A 197 8.90 -2.24 19.19
N ILE A 198 9.90 -2.77 18.48
CA ILE A 198 10.50 -2.12 17.31
C ILE A 198 9.46 -1.99 16.19
N GLY A 199 8.72 -3.06 15.88
CA GLY A 199 7.68 -3.01 14.85
C GLY A 199 6.53 -2.07 15.21
N GLY A 200 6.09 -2.04 16.47
CA GLY A 200 5.09 -1.10 16.95
C GLY A 200 5.55 0.36 16.85
N MET A 201 6.80 0.64 17.23
CA MET A 201 7.39 1.97 17.10
C MET A 201 7.48 2.42 15.64
N GLU A 202 7.86 1.53 14.73
CA GLU A 202 7.88 1.78 13.30
C GLU A 202 6.49 2.18 12.78
N VAL A 203 5.46 1.38 13.10
CA VAL A 203 4.08 1.65 12.68
C VAL A 203 3.60 3.00 13.20
N VAL A 204 3.83 3.32 14.49
CA VAL A 204 3.46 4.60 15.08
C VAL A 204 4.21 5.76 14.42
N ASN A 205 5.51 5.60 14.16
CA ASN A 205 6.32 6.63 13.50
C ASN A 205 5.81 6.92 12.06
N VAL A 206 5.56 5.87 11.27
CA VAL A 206 5.00 6.00 9.92
C VAL A 206 3.63 6.64 9.96
N ARG A 207 2.74 6.20 10.88
CA ARG A 207 1.39 6.77 11.02
C ARG A 207 1.42 8.24 11.41
N THR A 208 2.36 8.63 12.27
CA THR A 208 2.56 10.03 12.69
C THR A 208 2.88 10.94 11.50
N LYS A 209 3.70 10.48 10.57
CA LYS A 209 4.04 11.21 9.34
C LYS A 209 2.82 11.39 8.41
N LEU A 210 1.91 10.42 8.42
CA LEU A 210 0.73 10.42 7.56
C LEU A 210 -0.46 11.21 8.15
N LEU A 211 -0.39 11.69 9.41
CA LEU A 211 -1.50 12.38 10.07
C LEU A 211 -2.06 13.56 9.27
N GLN A 212 -1.20 14.38 8.67
CA GLN A 212 -1.65 15.52 7.87
C GLN A 212 -2.19 15.12 6.50
N THR A 213 -1.50 14.19 5.82
CA THR A 213 -1.89 13.72 4.48
C THR A 213 -3.27 13.04 4.51
N LEU A 214 -3.51 12.21 5.52
CA LEU A 214 -4.80 11.50 5.63
C LEU A 214 -5.95 12.43 6.01
N ARG A 215 -5.71 13.51 6.77
CA ARG A 215 -6.74 14.54 6.99
C ARG A 215 -7.17 15.21 5.68
N LEU A 216 -6.21 15.57 4.82
CA LEU A 216 -6.52 16.15 3.51
C LEU A 216 -7.29 15.16 2.62
N LEU A 217 -6.98 13.88 2.70
CA LEU A 217 -7.73 12.83 2.00
C LEU A 217 -9.18 12.75 2.49
N ASP A 218 -9.39 12.83 3.81
CA ASP A 218 -10.70 12.79 4.44
C ASP A 218 -11.61 13.93 3.94
N ASP A 219 -11.03 15.10 3.66
CA ASP A 219 -11.76 16.29 3.22
C ASP A 219 -12.11 16.30 1.72
N VAL A 220 -11.36 15.55 0.89
CA VAL A 220 -11.46 15.65 -0.59
C VAL A 220 -12.09 14.42 -1.24
N ALA A 221 -11.85 13.21 -0.71
CA ALA A 221 -12.26 11.99 -1.37
C ALA A 221 -13.73 11.62 -1.11
N LEU A 222 -14.53 11.55 -2.18
CA LEU A 222 -15.92 11.04 -2.13
C LEU A 222 -15.94 9.52 -1.83
N ASP A 223 -15.06 8.75 -2.46
CA ASP A 223 -14.84 7.33 -2.18
C ASP A 223 -13.37 7.12 -1.82
N LYS A 224 -13.09 7.10 -0.53
CA LYS A 224 -11.73 6.95 0.00
C LYS A 224 -11.08 5.64 -0.42
N TYR A 225 -11.85 4.56 -0.46
CA TYR A 225 -11.34 3.25 -0.87
C TYR A 225 -10.84 3.29 -2.32
N ALA A 226 -11.68 3.76 -3.25
CA ALA A 226 -11.33 3.86 -4.66
C ALA A 226 -10.12 4.79 -4.84
N PHE A 227 -10.10 5.93 -4.16
CA PHE A 227 -8.97 6.86 -4.21
C PHE A 227 -7.66 6.21 -3.74
N VAL A 228 -7.68 5.51 -2.60
CA VAL A 228 -6.49 4.83 -2.05
C VAL A 228 -5.99 3.73 -2.98
N ARG A 229 -6.92 2.94 -3.56
CA ARG A 229 -6.61 1.91 -4.55
C ARG A 229 -5.90 2.52 -5.76
N ASP A 230 -6.51 3.52 -6.37
CA ASP A 230 -6.04 4.09 -7.64
C ASP A 230 -4.73 4.85 -7.44
N ALA A 231 -4.60 5.62 -6.36
CA ALA A 231 -3.36 6.29 -5.99
C ALA A 231 -2.22 5.28 -5.70
N TYR A 232 -2.52 4.16 -5.05
CA TYR A 232 -1.55 3.10 -4.82
C TYR A 232 -1.07 2.50 -6.14
N LEU A 233 -1.98 2.12 -7.03
CA LEU A 233 -1.65 1.49 -8.31
C LEU A 233 -0.84 2.43 -9.21
N ALA A 234 -1.23 3.70 -9.28
CA ALA A 234 -0.50 4.71 -10.04
C ALA A 234 0.93 4.89 -9.49
N ARG A 235 1.07 5.06 -8.17
CA ARG A 235 2.37 5.19 -7.51
C ARG A 235 3.25 3.95 -7.71
N ARG A 236 2.67 2.74 -7.62
CA ARG A 236 3.43 1.49 -7.81
C ARG A 236 3.91 1.32 -9.24
N ARG A 237 3.08 1.71 -10.22
CA ARG A 237 3.50 1.73 -11.61
C ARG A 237 4.67 2.70 -11.82
N ASP A 238 4.52 3.92 -11.33
CA ASP A 238 5.59 4.93 -11.39
C ASP A 238 6.89 4.42 -10.76
N ALA A 239 6.81 3.82 -9.58
CA ALA A 239 7.97 3.30 -8.85
C ALA A 239 8.70 2.16 -9.59
N VAL A 240 7.98 1.21 -10.23
CA VAL A 240 8.60 0.12 -11.00
C VAL A 240 9.37 0.63 -12.21
N PHE A 241 8.95 1.76 -12.79
CA PHE A 241 9.56 2.37 -13.97
C PHE A 241 10.40 3.62 -13.67
N ASP A 242 10.76 3.85 -12.40
CA ASP A 242 11.62 4.96 -11.96
C ASP A 242 11.11 6.36 -12.39
N GLY A 243 9.79 6.55 -12.38
CA GLY A 243 9.15 7.82 -12.80
C GLY A 243 8.95 7.96 -14.32
N ALA A 244 9.24 6.92 -15.09
CA ALA A 244 9.06 6.91 -16.55
C ALA A 244 8.23 5.68 -16.99
N PRO A 245 6.99 5.52 -16.52
CA PRO A 245 6.16 4.41 -16.94
C PRO A 245 5.86 4.49 -18.45
N PRO A 246 5.81 3.34 -19.16
CA PRO A 246 5.37 3.32 -20.54
C PRO A 246 4.00 3.98 -20.68
N PHE A 247 3.80 4.72 -21.75
CA PHE A 247 2.46 5.23 -22.07
C PHE A 247 1.51 4.02 -22.15
N GLU A 248 0.40 4.09 -21.42
CA GLU A 248 -0.73 3.22 -21.71
C GLU A 248 -1.24 3.69 -23.05
N ASP A 249 -1.22 2.81 -24.03
CA ASP A 249 -2.03 2.96 -25.21
C ASP A 249 -3.48 2.82 -24.71
N LEU A 250 -4.08 3.96 -24.43
CA LEU A 250 -5.50 4.03 -23.99
C LEU A 250 -6.41 3.73 -25.17
N GLY A 251 -5.92 2.95 -26.16
CA GLY A 251 -6.61 2.61 -27.38
C GLY A 251 -7.31 3.83 -27.98
N ASP A 252 -7.23 4.07 -29.23
CA ASP A 252 -7.97 5.14 -29.92
C ASP A 252 -9.51 4.98 -29.81
N ASP A 253 -10.02 4.49 -28.65
CA ASP A 253 -11.46 4.41 -28.34
C ASP A 253 -12.13 5.80 -28.22
N TRP A 254 -11.37 6.87 -28.46
CA TRP A 254 -11.91 8.17 -28.88
C TRP A 254 -12.20 8.16 -30.41
N GLU A 255 -12.56 7.01 -30.99
CA GLU A 255 -13.24 7.05 -32.28
C GLU A 255 -14.49 7.89 -32.08
N ASP A 256 -14.47 9.06 -32.74
CA ASP A 256 -15.51 10.05 -32.81
C ASP A 256 -16.89 9.39 -32.76
N GLU A 257 -17.55 9.42 -31.61
CA GLU A 257 -18.97 9.15 -31.54
C GLU A 257 -19.59 10.12 -32.55
N PRO A 258 -20.16 9.65 -33.66
CA PRO A 258 -20.64 10.55 -34.69
C PRO A 258 -21.60 11.53 -34.00
N PRO A 259 -21.49 12.84 -34.26
CA PRO A 259 -22.28 13.85 -33.58
C PRO A 259 -23.73 13.42 -33.58
N ALA A 260 -24.33 13.30 -32.40
CA ALA A 260 -25.71 12.84 -32.24
C ALA A 260 -26.59 13.57 -33.26
N ALA A 261 -27.25 12.78 -34.14
CA ALA A 261 -28.04 13.32 -35.23
C ALA A 261 -28.97 14.40 -34.67
N ALA A 262 -28.85 15.61 -35.18
CA ALA A 262 -29.71 16.71 -34.77
C ALA A 262 -31.19 16.26 -34.81
N PRO A 263 -32.01 16.57 -33.80
CA PRO A 263 -33.42 16.19 -33.81
C PRO A 263 -34.08 16.70 -35.07
N ALA A 264 -34.75 15.78 -35.80
CA ALA A 264 -35.45 16.14 -37.03
C ALA A 264 -36.43 17.30 -36.74
N PRO A 265 -36.50 18.32 -37.63
CA PRO A 265 -37.44 19.41 -37.45
C PRO A 265 -38.84 18.89 -37.38
N PRO A 266 -39.70 19.47 -36.51
CA PRO A 266 -41.11 19.04 -36.37
C PRO A 266 -41.82 19.09 -37.72
N ALA A 267 -42.49 17.99 -38.09
CA ALA A 267 -43.29 17.91 -39.31
C ALA A 267 -44.29 19.08 -39.37
N ALA A 268 -44.20 19.84 -40.49
CA ALA A 268 -45.08 20.94 -40.74
C ALA A 268 -46.56 20.49 -40.64
N ALA A 269 -47.31 21.08 -39.75
CA ALA A 269 -48.72 20.85 -39.62
C ALA A 269 -49.43 21.19 -40.92
N SER A 270 -50.07 20.17 -41.53
CA SER A 270 -50.89 20.34 -42.72
C SER A 270 -52.04 21.31 -42.44
N ALA A 271 -52.13 22.36 -43.24
CA ALA A 271 -53.22 23.35 -43.17
C ALA A 271 -54.59 22.67 -43.45
N PRO A 272 -55.66 23.10 -42.78
CA PRO A 272 -56.97 22.56 -42.99
C PRO A 272 -57.54 22.91 -44.36
N GLN A 273 -57.92 21.92 -45.14
CA GLN A 273 -58.63 22.09 -46.41
C GLN A 273 -60.07 22.55 -46.10
N THR A 274 -60.48 23.72 -46.61
CA THR A 274 -61.86 24.20 -46.58
C THR A 274 -62.65 23.44 -47.65
N PRO A 275 -63.88 22.92 -47.31
CA PRO A 275 -64.76 22.29 -48.31
C PRO A 275 -65.48 23.39 -49.11
N ARG A 276 -65.61 23.13 -50.40
CA ARG A 276 -66.55 23.83 -51.28
C ARG A 276 -67.93 23.25 -51.18
#